data_3183bc40eadf2192e987b9beec52c570
#
_entry.id   3183bc40eadf2192e987b9beec52c570
#
_cell.length_a   1.000
_cell.length_b   1.000
_cell.length_c   1.000
_cell.angle_alpha   90.00
_cell.angle_beta   90.00
_cell.angle_gamma   90.00
#
_symmetry.space_group_name_H-M   'P 1'
#
loop_
_entity.id
_entity.type
_entity.pdbx_description
1 polymer ?
#
loop_
_entity_poly.entity_id
_entity_poly.type
_entity_poly.pdbx_seq_one_letter_code
_entity_poly.pdbx_strand_id
1 'polypeptide(L)'
;GIADKLLPGSVPGVDCAVIFGFGAPNAVTLGFLAGFIGQIVAIATLVLLKSPVLVICGFVPVFFDNATIGVFVNEKGGLKATLILPFISGLCQVFGSALIAGWVGMAAYGGYLGMWDWAVVWPVFTVVMKYLSYAGIAIVFIALLAIPQIQYRKDKEGYFLMTEDYEAYKELKAKKARAE
;
A
#
# COMPACT_ATOMS: atom_id res chain seq x y z
N GLY A 1 -9.72 -2.99 -27.47
CA GLY A 1 -11.05 -3.11 -26.93
C GLY A 1 -11.95 -1.91 -27.18
N ILE A 2 -12.94 -1.70 -26.31
CA ILE A 2 -13.87 -0.56 -26.44
C ILE A 2 -13.15 0.78 -26.27
N ALA A 3 -12.16 0.84 -25.36
CA ALA A 3 -11.37 2.04 -25.11
C ALA A 3 -10.61 2.50 -26.37
N ASP A 4 -9.99 1.58 -27.10
CA ASP A 4 -9.25 1.91 -28.33
C ASP A 4 -10.15 2.46 -29.45
N LYS A 5 -11.43 2.06 -29.43
CA LYS A 5 -12.44 2.56 -30.39
C LYS A 5 -12.94 3.96 -30.03
N LEU A 6 -13.05 4.25 -28.74
CA LEU A 6 -13.57 5.53 -28.24
C LEU A 6 -12.48 6.59 -28.09
N LEU A 7 -11.27 6.16 -27.76
CA LEU A 7 -10.11 7.02 -27.51
C LEU A 7 -8.87 6.40 -28.18
N PRO A 8 -8.71 6.56 -29.50
CA PRO A 8 -7.55 6.02 -30.22
C PRO A 8 -6.25 6.56 -29.63
N GLY A 9 -5.30 5.66 -29.35
CA GLY A 9 -4.01 6.00 -28.72
C GLY A 9 -4.05 6.13 -27.20
N SER A 10 -5.18 5.87 -26.53
CA SER A 10 -5.21 5.80 -25.08
C SER A 10 -4.51 4.53 -24.60
N VAL A 11 -3.63 4.68 -23.61
CA VAL A 11 -3.06 3.54 -22.89
C VAL A 11 -4.02 3.20 -21.76
N PRO A 12 -4.60 1.98 -21.73
CA PRO A 12 -5.47 1.59 -20.61
C PRO A 12 -4.66 1.58 -19.33
N GLY A 13 -5.15 2.28 -18.31
CA GLY A 13 -4.62 2.14 -16.96
C GLY A 13 -4.89 0.72 -16.48
N VAL A 14 -3.83 -0.04 -16.21
CA VAL A 14 -3.93 -1.38 -15.63
C VAL A 14 -3.39 -1.32 -14.22
N ASP A 15 -4.21 -1.80 -13.27
CA ASP A 15 -3.78 -1.89 -11.88
C ASP A 15 -2.56 -2.81 -11.74
N CYS A 16 -1.61 -2.41 -10.91
CA CYS A 16 -0.37 -3.17 -10.71
C CYS A 16 -0.64 -4.60 -10.22
N ALA A 17 -1.67 -4.82 -9.40
CA ALA A 17 -2.03 -6.17 -8.95
C ALA A 17 -2.47 -7.06 -10.11
N VAL A 18 -3.15 -6.52 -11.11
CA VAL A 18 -3.54 -7.24 -12.34
C VAL A 18 -2.29 -7.57 -13.18
N ILE A 19 -1.37 -6.62 -13.35
CA ILE A 19 -0.11 -6.86 -14.06
C ILE A 19 0.70 -7.97 -13.36
N PHE A 20 0.80 -7.93 -12.05
CA PHE A 20 1.48 -8.96 -11.27
C PHE A 20 0.77 -10.31 -11.33
N GLY A 21 -0.57 -10.32 -11.44
CA GLY A 21 -1.37 -11.53 -11.63
C GLY A 21 -1.01 -12.29 -12.90
N PHE A 22 -0.63 -11.59 -13.97
CA PHE A 22 -0.16 -12.22 -15.20
C PHE A 22 1.33 -12.59 -15.17
N GLY A 23 2.17 -11.75 -14.55
CA GLY A 23 3.63 -11.94 -14.49
C GLY A 23 4.10 -12.92 -13.41
N ALA A 24 3.41 -12.98 -12.28
CA ALA A 24 3.80 -13.78 -11.12
C ALA A 24 2.58 -14.42 -10.40
N PRO A 25 1.75 -15.23 -11.11
CA PRO A 25 0.47 -15.71 -10.60
C PRO A 25 0.60 -16.51 -9.29
N ASN A 26 1.65 -17.30 -9.14
CA ASN A 26 1.86 -18.09 -7.92
C ASN A 26 2.16 -17.19 -6.71
N ALA A 27 3.01 -16.17 -6.87
CA ALA A 27 3.35 -15.24 -5.80
C ALA A 27 2.13 -14.39 -5.38
N VAL A 28 1.33 -13.94 -6.36
CA VAL A 28 0.06 -13.24 -6.12
C VAL A 28 -0.90 -14.11 -5.32
N THR A 29 -1.12 -15.34 -5.77
CA THR A 29 -2.06 -16.28 -5.13
C THR A 29 -1.63 -16.63 -3.71
N LEU A 30 -0.35 -16.94 -3.52
CA LEU A 30 0.17 -17.29 -2.19
C LEU A 30 0.17 -16.09 -1.24
N GLY A 31 0.54 -14.90 -1.73
CA GLY A 31 0.48 -13.67 -0.95
C GLY A 31 -0.95 -13.32 -0.52
N PHE A 32 -1.89 -13.41 -1.46
CA PHE A 32 -3.31 -13.24 -1.18
C PHE A 32 -3.81 -14.21 -0.11
N LEU A 33 -3.58 -15.52 -0.29
CA LEU A 33 -4.03 -16.55 0.65
C LEU A 33 -3.39 -16.38 2.03
N ALA A 34 -2.09 -16.14 2.09
CA ALA A 34 -1.38 -15.93 3.35
C ALA A 34 -1.92 -14.70 4.10
N GLY A 35 -2.12 -13.58 3.41
CA GLY A 35 -2.71 -12.37 3.99
C GLY A 35 -4.15 -12.59 4.46
N PHE A 36 -4.95 -13.29 3.67
CA PHE A 36 -6.32 -13.64 4.04
C PHE A 36 -6.39 -14.49 5.32
N ILE A 37 -5.51 -15.49 5.44
CA ILE A 37 -5.40 -16.30 6.66
C ILE A 37 -4.99 -15.41 7.84
N GLY A 38 -4.04 -14.48 7.67
CA GLY A 38 -3.66 -13.52 8.69
C GLY A 38 -4.83 -12.68 9.18
N GLN A 39 -5.65 -12.18 8.25
CA GLN A 39 -6.86 -11.44 8.60
C GLN A 39 -7.88 -12.28 9.38
N ILE A 40 -8.13 -13.53 8.96
CA ILE A 40 -9.03 -14.45 9.67
C ILE A 40 -8.54 -14.67 11.11
N VAL A 41 -7.25 -14.93 11.30
CA VAL A 41 -6.65 -15.12 12.63
C VAL A 41 -6.81 -13.87 13.49
N ALA A 42 -6.58 -12.68 12.93
CA ALA A 42 -6.74 -11.44 13.66
C ALA A 42 -8.20 -11.16 14.05
N ILE A 43 -9.15 -11.40 13.13
CA ILE A 43 -10.59 -11.26 13.42
C ILE A 43 -11.02 -12.25 14.50
N ALA A 44 -10.62 -13.52 14.40
CA ALA A 44 -10.91 -14.52 15.43
C ALA A 44 -10.35 -14.07 16.79
N THR A 45 -9.15 -13.50 16.82
CA THR A 45 -8.54 -12.95 18.03
C THR A 45 -9.39 -11.81 18.62
N LEU A 46 -9.84 -10.85 17.78
CA LEU A 46 -10.70 -9.75 18.24
C LEU A 46 -12.03 -10.26 18.83
N VAL A 47 -12.62 -11.29 18.19
CA VAL A 47 -13.86 -11.92 18.67
C VAL A 47 -13.63 -12.61 20.03
N LEU A 48 -12.57 -13.40 20.16
CA LEU A 48 -12.23 -14.09 21.40
C LEU A 48 -11.94 -13.13 22.54
N LEU A 49 -11.29 -12.02 22.27
CA LEU A 49 -10.99 -10.97 23.24
C LEU A 49 -12.19 -10.06 23.51
N LYS A 50 -13.35 -10.30 22.89
CA LYS A 50 -14.56 -9.48 23.01
C LYS A 50 -14.26 -7.99 22.70
N SER A 51 -13.51 -7.75 21.65
CA SER A 51 -13.19 -6.38 21.21
C SER A 51 -14.47 -5.58 20.97
N PRO A 52 -14.54 -4.32 21.42
CA PRO A 52 -15.68 -3.44 21.14
C PRO A 52 -15.76 -3.08 19.65
N VAL A 53 -14.69 -3.30 18.89
CA VAL A 53 -14.62 -3.05 17.46
C VAL A 53 -14.38 -4.37 16.74
N LEU A 54 -15.29 -4.71 15.83
CA LEU A 54 -15.10 -5.79 14.87
C LEU A 54 -14.75 -5.22 13.51
N VAL A 55 -13.67 -5.72 12.93
CA VAL A 55 -13.21 -5.33 11.60
C VAL A 55 -13.61 -6.42 10.61
N ILE A 56 -14.23 -6.03 9.52
CA ILE A 56 -14.64 -6.95 8.45
C ILE A 56 -13.49 -7.10 7.46
N CYS A 57 -13.18 -8.33 7.07
CA CYS A 57 -12.26 -8.61 5.95
C CYS A 57 -12.75 -7.92 4.68
N GLY A 58 -11.90 -7.09 4.09
CA GLY A 58 -12.12 -6.49 2.79
C GLY A 58 -11.35 -7.23 1.69
N PHE A 59 -12.02 -7.59 0.60
CA PHE A 59 -11.35 -8.22 -0.53
C PHE A 59 -10.27 -7.30 -1.13
N VAL A 60 -10.57 -6.01 -1.24
CA VAL A 60 -9.66 -5.02 -1.83
C VAL A 60 -8.33 -4.97 -1.10
N PRO A 61 -8.25 -4.71 0.23
CA PRO A 61 -6.98 -4.73 0.95
C PRO A 61 -6.25 -6.08 0.88
N VAL A 62 -6.99 -7.20 0.95
CA VAL A 62 -6.37 -8.52 0.83
C VAL A 62 -5.71 -8.70 -0.52
N PHE A 63 -6.42 -8.35 -1.60
CA PHE A 63 -5.94 -8.57 -2.95
C PHE A 63 -4.84 -7.56 -3.32
N PHE A 64 -5.09 -6.26 -3.15
CA PHE A 64 -4.12 -5.25 -3.59
C PHE A 64 -2.87 -5.20 -2.72
N ASP A 65 -3.01 -5.21 -1.40
CA ASP A 65 -1.83 -5.14 -0.52
C ASP A 65 -1.10 -6.48 -0.45
N ASN A 66 -1.78 -7.53 0.00
CA ASN A 66 -1.09 -8.78 0.33
C ASN A 66 -0.63 -9.56 -0.91
N ALA A 67 -1.38 -9.52 -2.01
CA ALA A 67 -0.95 -10.09 -3.27
C ALA A 67 0.28 -9.35 -3.83
N THR A 68 0.26 -8.01 -3.76
CA THR A 68 1.39 -7.18 -4.21
C THR A 68 2.63 -7.39 -3.34
N ILE A 69 2.48 -7.39 -2.01
CA ILE A 69 3.56 -7.73 -1.07
C ILE A 69 4.12 -9.11 -1.42
N GLY A 70 3.26 -10.10 -1.68
CA GLY A 70 3.67 -11.45 -2.06
C GLY A 70 4.64 -11.47 -3.25
N VAL A 71 4.39 -10.66 -4.28
CA VAL A 71 5.29 -10.57 -5.45
C VAL A 71 6.64 -9.97 -5.07
N PHE A 72 6.65 -8.81 -4.41
CA PHE A 72 7.90 -8.14 -4.05
C PHE A 72 8.77 -8.96 -3.10
N VAL A 73 8.17 -9.61 -2.11
CA VAL A 73 8.93 -10.39 -1.14
C VAL A 73 9.40 -11.73 -1.71
N ASN A 74 8.65 -12.29 -2.69
CA ASN A 74 9.06 -13.51 -3.38
C ASN A 74 10.36 -13.30 -4.16
N GLU A 75 10.54 -12.15 -4.77
CA GLU A 75 11.75 -11.81 -5.53
C GLU A 75 13.03 -11.85 -4.66
N LYS A 76 12.93 -11.46 -3.40
CA LYS A 76 14.09 -11.37 -2.49
C LYS A 76 14.19 -12.56 -1.53
N GLY A 77 13.08 -13.08 -1.05
CA GLY A 77 13.05 -14.10 0.01
C GLY A 77 12.34 -15.41 -0.36
N GLY A 78 11.89 -15.54 -1.63
CA GLY A 78 11.24 -16.73 -2.15
C GLY A 78 9.95 -17.10 -1.38
N LEU A 79 9.58 -18.37 -1.47
CA LEU A 79 8.32 -18.89 -0.92
C LEU A 79 8.11 -18.58 0.56
N LYS A 80 9.16 -18.68 1.38
CA LYS A 80 9.04 -18.41 2.82
C LYS A 80 8.61 -16.97 3.10
N ALA A 81 9.24 -16.02 2.43
CA ALA A 81 8.89 -14.61 2.57
C ALA A 81 7.48 -14.32 2.06
N THR A 82 7.08 -14.96 0.95
CA THR A 82 5.74 -14.84 0.35
C THR A 82 4.62 -15.34 1.28
N LEU A 83 4.90 -16.30 2.13
CA LEU A 83 3.92 -16.78 3.11
C LEU A 83 3.92 -15.96 4.41
N ILE A 84 5.10 -15.57 4.91
CA ILE A 84 5.23 -14.92 6.21
C ILE A 84 4.83 -13.44 6.16
N LEU A 85 5.36 -12.67 5.21
CA LEU A 85 5.14 -11.21 5.22
C LEU A 85 3.71 -10.80 4.87
N PRO A 86 3.03 -11.38 3.87
CA PRO A 86 1.61 -11.12 3.67
C PRO A 86 0.73 -11.57 4.84
N PHE A 87 1.06 -12.68 5.50
CA PHE A 87 0.36 -13.11 6.71
C PHE A 87 0.45 -12.06 7.83
N ILE A 88 1.67 -11.56 8.10
CA ILE A 88 1.88 -10.47 9.08
C ILE A 88 1.14 -9.21 8.65
N SER A 89 1.18 -8.85 7.37
CA SER A 89 0.43 -7.72 6.82
C SER A 89 -1.07 -7.86 7.09
N GLY A 90 -1.63 -9.04 6.84
CA GLY A 90 -3.04 -9.34 7.13
C GLY A 90 -3.41 -9.16 8.60
N LEU A 91 -2.55 -9.61 9.53
CA LEU A 91 -2.72 -9.34 10.97
C LEU A 91 -2.71 -7.83 11.25
N CYS A 92 -1.72 -7.11 10.71
CA CYS A 92 -1.57 -5.67 10.92
C CYS A 92 -2.74 -4.87 10.35
N GLN A 93 -3.29 -5.27 9.20
CA GLN A 93 -4.45 -4.61 8.58
C GLN A 93 -5.67 -4.64 9.49
N VAL A 94 -5.96 -5.77 10.11
CA VAL A 94 -7.11 -5.91 11.02
C VAL A 94 -6.86 -5.23 12.35
N PHE A 95 -5.73 -5.50 13.01
CA PHE A 95 -5.42 -4.88 14.30
C PHE A 95 -5.19 -3.38 14.16
N GLY A 96 -4.54 -2.93 13.09
CA GLY A 96 -4.34 -1.51 12.80
C GLY A 96 -5.66 -0.78 12.60
N SER A 97 -6.61 -1.36 11.84
CA SER A 97 -7.95 -0.80 11.67
C SER A 97 -8.71 -0.71 12.99
N ALA A 98 -8.63 -1.75 13.83
CA ALA A 98 -9.27 -1.75 15.15
C ALA A 98 -8.67 -0.67 16.08
N LEU A 99 -7.35 -0.50 16.08
CA LEU A 99 -6.65 0.54 16.85
C LEU A 99 -7.06 1.94 16.39
N ILE A 100 -7.05 2.21 15.09
CA ILE A 100 -7.45 3.51 14.54
C ILE A 100 -8.90 3.81 14.94
N ALA A 101 -9.80 2.86 14.75
CA ALA A 101 -11.20 3.03 15.12
C ALA A 101 -11.40 3.38 16.59
N GLY A 102 -10.63 2.76 17.49
CA GLY A 102 -10.62 3.11 18.91
C GLY A 102 -10.10 4.51 19.17
N TRP A 103 -9.00 4.90 18.54
CA TRP A 103 -8.36 6.20 18.78
C TRP A 103 -9.13 7.39 18.22
N VAL A 104 -9.80 7.23 17.08
CA VAL A 104 -10.60 8.31 16.47
C VAL A 104 -12.06 8.30 16.94
N GLY A 105 -12.43 7.37 17.82
CA GLY A 105 -13.78 7.29 18.38
C GLY A 105 -14.83 6.69 17.43
N MET A 106 -14.44 6.13 16.30
CA MET A 106 -15.37 5.51 15.34
C MET A 106 -16.11 4.31 15.91
N ALA A 107 -15.55 3.65 16.93
CA ALA A 107 -16.19 2.55 17.62
C ALA A 107 -17.57 2.88 18.20
N ALA A 108 -17.83 4.17 18.49
CA ALA A 108 -19.12 4.64 18.99
C ALA A 108 -20.23 4.65 17.93
N TYR A 109 -19.92 4.60 16.65
CA TYR A 109 -20.88 4.74 15.55
C TYR A 109 -21.39 3.42 14.98
N GLY A 110 -20.83 2.29 15.39
CA GLY A 110 -21.30 0.97 14.95
C GLY A 110 -20.31 -0.16 15.24
N GLY A 111 -20.82 -1.39 15.26
CA GLY A 111 -20.03 -2.59 15.58
C GLY A 111 -19.16 -3.10 14.44
N TYR A 112 -19.33 -2.59 13.21
CA TYR A 112 -18.61 -3.08 12.02
C TYR A 112 -17.83 -1.95 11.37
N LEU A 113 -16.55 -2.21 11.16
CA LEU A 113 -15.68 -1.33 10.40
C LEU A 113 -15.04 -2.12 9.27
N GLY A 114 -15.01 -1.53 8.09
CA GLY A 114 -14.23 -2.06 6.99
C GLY A 114 -12.74 -1.96 7.27
N MET A 115 -11.97 -2.87 6.71
CA MET A 115 -10.51 -2.74 6.70
C MET A 115 -10.10 -1.58 5.79
N TRP A 116 -8.99 -0.95 6.15
CA TRP A 116 -8.36 0.09 5.34
C TRP A 116 -7.04 -0.42 4.75
N ASP A 117 -6.78 -0.07 3.50
CA ASP A 117 -5.58 -0.48 2.77
C ASP A 117 -4.30 -0.08 3.50
N TRP A 118 -4.27 1.12 4.07
CA TRP A 118 -3.12 1.68 4.78
C TRP A 118 -3.10 1.39 6.28
N ALA A 119 -3.93 0.50 6.77
CA ALA A 119 -4.02 0.19 8.20
C ALA A 119 -2.71 -0.34 8.81
N VAL A 120 -1.78 -0.82 7.99
CA VAL A 120 -0.44 -1.23 8.44
C VAL A 120 0.40 -0.02 8.90
N VAL A 121 0.35 1.08 8.17
CA VAL A 121 1.15 2.30 8.44
C VAL A 121 0.32 3.40 9.10
N TRP A 122 -0.97 3.47 8.79
CA TRP A 122 -1.88 4.52 9.23
C TRP A 122 -1.99 4.71 10.74
N PRO A 123 -1.91 3.66 11.61
CA PRO A 123 -1.91 3.85 13.04
C PRO A 123 -0.81 4.79 13.54
N VAL A 124 0.41 4.65 13.03
CA VAL A 124 1.54 5.52 13.40
C VAL A 124 1.26 6.95 12.97
N PHE A 125 0.81 7.14 11.72
CA PHE A 125 0.44 8.45 11.20
C PHE A 125 -0.68 9.10 12.03
N THR A 126 -1.71 8.34 12.40
CA THR A 126 -2.84 8.82 13.20
C THR A 126 -2.39 9.30 14.58
N VAL A 127 -1.49 8.56 15.25
CA VAL A 127 -0.93 8.99 16.54
C VAL A 127 -0.19 10.31 16.40
N VAL A 128 0.70 10.41 15.42
CA VAL A 128 1.47 11.63 15.15
C VAL A 128 0.53 12.81 14.89
N MET A 129 -0.47 12.63 14.02
CA MET A 129 -1.44 13.69 13.68
C MET A 129 -2.32 14.08 14.86
N LYS A 130 -2.66 13.15 15.74
CA LYS A 130 -3.41 13.45 16.97
C LYS A 130 -2.66 14.45 17.88
N TYR A 131 -1.33 14.31 17.99
CA TYR A 131 -0.52 15.24 18.78
C TYR A 131 -0.22 16.55 18.03
N LEU A 132 -0.01 16.50 16.73
CA LEU A 132 0.29 17.70 15.94
C LEU A 132 -0.97 18.52 15.60
N SER A 133 -2.16 17.91 15.60
CA SER A 133 -3.43 18.58 15.30
C SER A 133 -3.36 19.38 13.99
N TYR A 134 -3.83 20.63 14.00
CA TYR A 134 -3.83 21.52 12.81
C TYR A 134 -2.42 21.85 12.31
N ALA A 135 -1.42 21.91 13.18
CA ALA A 135 -0.03 22.09 12.78
C ALA A 135 0.46 20.91 11.92
N GLY A 136 0.03 19.69 12.23
CA GLY A 136 0.33 18.51 11.44
C GLY A 136 -0.22 18.60 10.01
N ILE A 137 -1.44 19.12 9.85
CA ILE A 137 -2.04 19.33 8.51
C ILE A 137 -1.18 20.32 7.70
N ALA A 138 -0.80 21.44 8.32
CA ALA A 138 0.05 22.43 7.65
C ALA A 138 1.42 21.85 7.26
N ILE A 139 2.05 21.08 8.15
CA ILE A 139 3.34 20.43 7.88
C ILE A 139 3.22 19.44 6.71
N VAL A 140 2.20 18.58 6.70
CA VAL A 140 1.98 17.61 5.63
C VAL A 140 1.73 18.34 4.31
N PHE A 141 0.89 19.38 4.31
CA PHE A 141 0.60 20.17 3.11
C PHE A 141 1.87 20.84 2.54
N ILE A 142 2.67 21.48 3.39
CA ILE A 142 3.94 22.08 3.00
C ILE A 142 4.90 21.03 2.46
N ALA A 143 5.00 19.85 3.12
CA ALA A 143 5.87 18.76 2.67
C ALA A 143 5.45 18.23 1.29
N LEU A 144 4.15 18.04 1.05
CA LEU A 144 3.63 17.59 -0.25
C LEU A 144 3.91 18.57 -1.38
N LEU A 145 3.97 19.88 -1.10
CA LEU A 145 4.35 20.88 -2.09
C LEU A 145 5.87 21.02 -2.24
N ALA A 146 6.60 20.97 -1.12
CA ALA A 146 8.05 21.23 -1.13
C ALA A 146 8.86 20.05 -1.66
N ILE A 147 8.50 18.81 -1.31
CA ILE A 147 9.28 17.62 -1.71
C ILE A 147 9.41 17.49 -3.22
N PRO A 148 8.33 17.56 -4.03
CA PRO A 148 8.43 17.51 -5.49
C PRO A 148 9.28 18.66 -6.06
N GLN A 149 9.14 19.86 -5.50
CA GLN A 149 9.92 21.01 -5.95
C GLN A 149 11.42 20.87 -5.66
N ILE A 150 11.76 20.30 -4.51
CA ILE A 150 13.16 20.02 -4.15
C ILE A 150 13.73 18.94 -5.07
N GLN A 151 12.96 17.88 -5.33
CA GLN A 151 13.37 16.80 -6.24
C GLN A 151 13.58 17.32 -7.65
N TYR A 152 12.63 18.10 -8.19
CA TYR A 152 12.74 18.73 -9.49
C TYR A 152 13.97 19.66 -9.59
N ARG A 153 14.26 20.47 -8.55
CA ARG A 153 15.44 21.35 -8.54
C ARG A 153 16.76 20.59 -8.51
N LYS A 154 16.79 19.42 -7.83
CA LYS A 154 17.99 18.58 -7.76
C LYS A 154 18.31 17.88 -9.08
N ASP A 155 17.29 17.41 -9.78
CA ASP A 155 17.45 16.66 -11.02
C ASP A 155 16.31 16.99 -12.00
N LYS A 156 16.41 18.15 -12.65
CA LYS A 156 15.39 18.63 -13.59
C LYS A 156 15.18 17.68 -14.77
N GLU A 157 16.26 17.10 -15.27
CA GLU A 157 16.23 16.21 -16.44
C GLU A 157 15.64 14.85 -16.06
N GLY A 158 16.06 14.30 -14.93
CA GLY A 158 15.59 12.98 -14.48
C GLY A 158 14.20 13.00 -13.87
N TYR A 159 13.69 14.16 -13.41
CA TYR A 159 12.43 14.23 -12.66
C TYR A 159 11.23 13.73 -13.46
N PHE A 160 11.07 14.20 -14.69
CA PHE A 160 10.00 13.76 -15.59
C PHE A 160 10.35 12.47 -16.29
N LEU A 161 11.62 12.28 -16.66
CA LEU A 161 12.08 11.10 -17.37
C LEU A 161 11.80 9.80 -16.58
N MET A 162 11.85 9.86 -15.25
CA MET A 162 11.54 8.73 -14.38
C MET A 162 10.10 8.19 -14.58
N THR A 163 9.15 9.06 -14.93
CA THR A 163 7.74 8.70 -15.14
C THR A 163 7.37 8.49 -16.60
N GLU A 164 8.07 9.15 -17.52
CA GLU A 164 7.79 9.10 -18.96
C GLU A 164 8.55 7.96 -19.64
N ASP A 165 9.83 7.80 -19.31
CA ASP A 165 10.70 6.76 -19.89
C ASP A 165 11.70 6.26 -18.83
N TYR A 166 11.33 5.18 -18.15
CA TYR A 166 12.14 4.63 -17.06
C TYR A 166 13.47 4.03 -17.52
N GLU A 167 13.56 3.51 -18.75
CA GLU A 167 14.83 2.99 -19.29
C GLU A 167 15.80 4.12 -19.60
N ALA A 168 15.34 5.19 -20.23
CA ALA A 168 16.14 6.37 -20.45
C ALA A 168 16.59 7.04 -19.13
N TYR A 169 15.74 7.01 -18.09
CA TYR A 169 16.10 7.45 -16.74
C TYR A 169 17.25 6.62 -16.15
N LYS A 170 17.21 5.29 -16.27
CA LYS A 170 18.30 4.42 -15.81
C LYS A 170 19.62 4.72 -16.50
N GLU A 171 19.58 4.92 -17.82
CA GLU A 171 20.77 5.29 -18.61
C GLU A 171 21.36 6.62 -18.15
N LEU A 172 20.50 7.64 -17.96
CA LEU A 172 20.90 8.94 -17.45
C LEU A 172 21.57 8.82 -16.09
N LYS A 173 20.97 8.05 -15.17
CA LYS A 173 21.52 7.82 -13.84
C LYS A 173 22.86 7.08 -13.88
N ALA A 174 22.99 6.08 -14.75
CA ALA A 174 24.24 5.35 -14.93
C ALA A 174 25.36 6.25 -15.51
N LYS A 175 25.02 7.17 -16.43
CA LYS A 175 25.96 8.17 -16.95
C LYS A 175 26.42 9.14 -15.86
N LYS A 176 25.51 9.67 -15.05
CA LYS A 176 25.84 10.56 -13.94
C LYS A 176 26.75 9.89 -12.90
N ALA A 177 26.47 8.64 -12.52
CA ALA A 177 27.29 7.87 -11.58
C ALA A 177 28.70 7.49 -12.09
N ARG A 178 28.95 7.55 -13.42
CA ARG A 178 30.27 7.34 -14.01
C ARG A 178 31.08 8.64 -14.14
N ALA A 179 30.41 9.79 -13.99
CA ALA A 179 31.01 11.10 -14.11
C ALA A 179 31.43 11.70 -12.75
N GLU A 180 30.96 11.09 -11.66
CA GLU A 180 31.39 11.34 -10.27
C GLU A 180 32.56 10.42 -9.89
#